data_1212672d5c64ba95c10e5c46f3fb8123
#
_entry.id   1212672d5c64ba95c10e5c46f3fb8123
#
_cell.length_a   1.000
_cell.length_b   1.000
_cell.length_c   1.000
_cell.angle_alpha   90.00
_cell.angle_beta   90.00
_cell.angle_gamma   90.00
#
_symmetry.space_group_name_H-M   'P 1'
#
loop_
_entity.id
_entity.type
_entity.pdbx_description
1 polymer ?
#
loop_
_entity_poly.entity_id
_entity_poly.type
_entity_poly.pdbx_seq_one_letter_code
_entity_poly.pdbx_strand_id
1 'polypeptide(L)'
;MTNWVRLTGWIGLFAALLVGLGEFCLQYTPNGGVEDVENYLYFNDISAERLSLGHFISVLAAPLYLIGYWHLSKNLEPGGKFLSSAFFCIGAYAFAVGTAWIGQRFFIATTVHEIAAGADLKSQLTLFAEHNEPFVNVLRLAMVLVSLIWIIQISRGRTNYPRWMAIFSPALLLATMFALYFFGTAVGLYVFPVAMNATHFIVFALSLWATRGQAQVSHS
;
A
#
# COMPACT_ATOMS: atom_id res chain seq x y z
N MET A 1 -24.27 5.48 8.59
CA MET A 1 -23.18 5.92 7.68
C MET A 1 -23.82 6.51 6.42
N THR A 2 -23.43 7.70 6.01
CA THR A 2 -23.96 8.31 4.77
C THR A 2 -23.47 7.57 3.52
N ASN A 3 -24.23 7.59 2.43
CA ASN A 3 -23.85 6.95 1.16
C ASN A 3 -22.49 7.46 0.65
N TRP A 4 -22.14 8.71 0.91
CA TRP A 4 -20.85 9.31 0.57
C TRP A 4 -19.67 8.65 1.27
N VAL A 5 -19.77 8.38 2.58
CA VAL A 5 -18.69 7.69 3.32
C VAL A 5 -18.48 6.29 2.78
N ARG A 6 -19.54 5.61 2.33
CA ARG A 6 -19.43 4.28 1.72
C ARG A 6 -18.76 4.36 0.33
N LEU A 7 -19.13 5.34 -0.48
CA LEU A 7 -18.53 5.57 -1.79
C LEU A 7 -17.01 5.76 -1.68
N THR A 8 -16.55 6.54 -0.69
CA THR A 8 -15.10 6.75 -0.47
C THR A 8 -14.37 5.47 -0.07
N GLY A 9 -15.05 4.53 0.59
CA GLY A 9 -14.49 3.19 0.86
C GLY A 9 -14.29 2.36 -0.43
N TRP A 10 -15.26 2.41 -1.36
CA TRP A 10 -15.11 1.78 -2.67
C TRP A 10 -14.00 2.41 -3.49
N ILE A 11 -13.83 3.73 -3.44
CA ILE A 11 -12.70 4.42 -4.10
C ILE A 11 -11.37 3.95 -3.50
N GLY A 12 -11.27 3.80 -2.17
CA GLY A 12 -10.08 3.25 -1.51
C GLY A 12 -9.78 1.81 -1.93
N LEU A 13 -10.81 0.97 -2.01
CA LEU A 13 -10.67 -0.42 -2.48
C LEU A 13 -10.16 -0.47 -3.93
N PHE A 14 -10.71 0.38 -4.79
CA PHE A 14 -10.30 0.48 -6.19
C PHE A 14 -8.88 1.04 -6.32
N ALA A 15 -8.49 2.01 -5.48
CA ALA A 15 -7.12 2.51 -5.40
C ALA A 15 -6.14 1.38 -5.07
N ALA A 16 -6.46 0.57 -4.04
CA ALA A 16 -5.62 -0.56 -3.63
C ALA A 16 -5.46 -1.58 -4.75
N LEU A 17 -6.52 -1.86 -5.50
CA LEU A 17 -6.48 -2.74 -6.66
C LEU A 17 -5.60 -2.17 -7.78
N LEU A 18 -5.82 -0.92 -8.18
CA LEU A 18 -5.10 -0.30 -9.29
C LEU A 18 -3.61 -0.12 -8.98
N VAL A 19 -3.28 0.45 -7.80
CA VAL A 19 -1.87 0.63 -7.40
C VAL A 19 -1.20 -0.74 -7.26
N GLY A 20 -1.90 -1.74 -6.71
CA GLY A 20 -1.40 -3.11 -6.62
C GLY A 20 -1.12 -3.73 -8.00
N LEU A 21 -2.01 -3.56 -8.98
CA LEU A 21 -1.78 -4.02 -10.35
C LEU A 21 -0.59 -3.29 -11.00
N GLY A 22 -0.48 -1.99 -10.81
CA GLY A 22 0.66 -1.21 -11.31
C GLY A 22 1.97 -1.63 -10.67
N GLU A 23 1.99 -1.81 -9.36
CA GLU A 23 3.16 -2.29 -8.62
C GLU A 23 3.54 -3.72 -9.02
N PHE A 24 2.56 -4.59 -9.26
CA PHE A 24 2.79 -5.93 -9.80
C PHE A 24 3.47 -5.88 -11.17
N CYS A 25 3.02 -4.98 -12.04
CA CYS A 25 3.69 -4.75 -13.32
C CYS A 25 5.14 -4.28 -13.15
N LEU A 26 5.42 -3.44 -12.16
CA LEU A 26 6.75 -2.87 -11.92
C LEU A 26 7.72 -3.86 -11.27
N GLN A 27 7.25 -4.80 -10.43
CA GLN A 27 8.14 -5.52 -9.52
C GLN A 27 8.05 -7.05 -9.60
N TYR A 28 6.98 -7.61 -10.16
CA TYR A 28 6.85 -9.07 -10.22
C TYR A 28 7.75 -9.68 -11.27
N THR A 29 8.57 -10.65 -10.86
CA THR A 29 9.30 -11.57 -11.74
C THR A 29 9.09 -13.00 -11.30
N PRO A 30 9.02 -13.98 -12.22
CA PRO A 30 8.87 -15.41 -11.88
C PRO A 30 10.02 -15.96 -11.03
N ASN A 31 11.20 -15.38 -11.18
CA ASN A 31 12.43 -15.80 -10.51
C ASN A 31 12.59 -15.19 -9.11
N GLY A 32 11.58 -14.45 -8.61
CA GLY A 32 11.60 -13.87 -7.28
C GLY A 32 12.70 -12.82 -7.11
N GLY A 33 12.50 -11.61 -7.63
CA GLY A 33 13.48 -10.52 -7.67
C GLY A 33 13.95 -9.92 -6.34
N VAL A 34 13.73 -10.61 -5.23
CA VAL A 34 14.05 -10.10 -3.89
C VAL A 34 15.46 -10.47 -3.42
N GLU A 35 16.07 -11.48 -4.03
CA GLU A 35 17.38 -11.97 -3.61
C GLU A 35 18.54 -11.03 -4.02
N ASP A 36 18.32 -10.15 -5.00
CA ASP A 36 19.33 -9.20 -5.49
C ASP A 36 18.87 -7.76 -5.32
N VAL A 37 18.58 -7.40 -4.07
CA VAL A 37 18.13 -6.04 -3.70
C VAL A 37 19.24 -5.01 -3.94
N GLU A 38 20.52 -5.41 -3.85
CA GLU A 38 21.64 -4.48 -3.92
C GLU A 38 21.83 -3.85 -5.31
N ASN A 39 21.49 -4.59 -6.38
CA ASN A 39 21.74 -4.13 -7.76
C ASN A 39 20.49 -4.00 -8.61
N TYR A 40 19.31 -4.30 -8.06
CA TYR A 40 18.02 -4.27 -8.79
C TYR A 40 18.00 -5.08 -10.09
N LEU A 41 18.84 -6.12 -10.21
CA LEU A 41 19.03 -6.89 -11.45
C LEU A 41 17.74 -7.54 -11.95
N TYR A 42 16.80 -7.84 -11.04
CA TYR A 42 15.48 -8.39 -11.41
C TYR A 42 14.69 -7.52 -12.38
N PHE A 43 15.00 -6.21 -12.48
CA PHE A 43 14.36 -5.34 -13.46
C PHE A 43 14.70 -5.73 -14.90
N ASN A 44 15.82 -6.43 -15.15
CA ASN A 44 16.16 -6.92 -16.49
C ASN A 44 15.13 -7.92 -17.05
N ASP A 45 14.40 -8.61 -16.16
CA ASP A 45 13.35 -9.56 -16.54
C ASP A 45 11.99 -8.89 -16.83
N ILE A 46 11.90 -7.57 -16.69
CA ILE A 46 10.66 -6.81 -16.86
C ILE A 46 10.76 -5.93 -18.10
N SER A 47 9.84 -6.11 -19.07
CA SER A 47 9.89 -5.30 -20.30
C SER A 47 9.63 -3.81 -20.06
N ALA A 48 10.18 -2.95 -20.92
CA ALA A 48 10.03 -1.50 -20.81
C ALA A 48 8.55 -1.05 -20.89
N GLU A 49 7.73 -1.73 -21.71
CA GLU A 49 6.29 -1.46 -21.81
C GLU A 49 5.59 -1.78 -20.49
N ARG A 50 5.94 -2.90 -19.85
CA ARG A 50 5.38 -3.32 -18.57
C ARG A 50 5.79 -2.37 -17.45
N LEU A 51 7.05 -1.91 -17.44
CA LEU A 51 7.54 -0.89 -16.50
C LEU A 51 6.78 0.43 -16.66
N SER A 52 6.60 0.89 -17.90
CA SER A 52 5.86 2.12 -18.21
C SER A 52 4.40 2.03 -17.77
N LEU A 53 3.72 0.93 -18.12
CA LEU A 53 2.33 0.69 -17.71
C LEU A 53 2.18 0.69 -16.19
N GLY A 54 3.04 -0.04 -15.49
CA GLY A 54 3.04 -0.12 -14.04
C GLY A 54 3.27 1.23 -13.37
N HIS A 55 4.21 2.02 -13.89
CA HIS A 55 4.49 3.36 -13.43
C HIS A 55 3.26 4.27 -13.49
N PHE A 56 2.64 4.39 -14.68
CA PHE A 56 1.50 5.28 -14.86
C PHE A 56 0.29 4.83 -14.04
N ILE A 57 -0.04 3.53 -14.01
CA ILE A 57 -1.16 3.03 -13.21
C ILE A 57 -0.93 3.34 -11.73
N SER A 58 0.25 3.04 -11.19
CA SER A 58 0.54 3.26 -9.77
C SER A 58 0.50 4.73 -9.39
N VAL A 59 1.21 5.59 -10.13
CA VAL A 59 1.34 7.02 -9.80
C VAL A 59 0.01 7.75 -9.94
N LEU A 60 -0.78 7.46 -10.98
CA LEU A 60 -2.07 8.13 -11.21
C LEU A 60 -3.17 7.64 -10.26
N ALA A 61 -3.12 6.37 -9.82
CA ALA A 61 -4.11 5.84 -8.90
C ALA A 61 -3.80 6.13 -7.42
N ALA A 62 -2.53 6.35 -7.06
CA ALA A 62 -2.11 6.55 -5.67
C ALA A 62 -2.86 7.68 -4.93
N PRO A 63 -3.18 8.85 -5.52
CA PRO A 63 -3.95 9.89 -4.85
C PRO A 63 -5.35 9.44 -4.38
N LEU A 64 -5.94 8.43 -5.00
CA LEU A 64 -7.24 7.89 -4.59
C LEU A 64 -7.20 7.26 -3.19
N TYR A 65 -6.03 6.85 -2.72
CA TYR A 65 -5.86 6.37 -1.35
C TYR A 65 -6.20 7.42 -0.29
N LEU A 66 -5.99 8.70 -0.58
CA LEU A 66 -6.37 9.79 0.34
C LEU A 66 -7.88 9.74 0.65
N ILE A 67 -8.69 9.49 -0.39
CA ILE A 67 -10.14 9.34 -0.27
C ILE A 67 -10.47 8.07 0.54
N GLY A 68 -9.77 6.97 0.29
CA GLY A 68 -9.91 5.74 1.06
C GLY A 68 -9.55 5.91 2.54
N TYR A 69 -8.44 6.56 2.85
CA TYR A 69 -8.04 6.82 4.24
C TYR A 69 -9.00 7.78 4.96
N TRP A 70 -9.59 8.71 4.25
CA TRP A 70 -10.68 9.52 4.80
C TRP A 70 -11.87 8.65 5.21
N HIS A 71 -12.26 7.65 4.39
CA HIS A 71 -13.29 6.67 4.75
C HIS A 71 -12.95 5.93 6.06
N LEU A 72 -11.73 5.38 6.17
CA LEU A 72 -11.31 4.66 7.38
C LEU A 72 -11.34 5.57 8.61
N SER A 73 -10.82 6.80 8.47
CA SER A 73 -10.81 7.82 9.52
C SER A 73 -12.23 8.16 9.99
N LYS A 74 -13.19 8.34 9.08
CA LYS A 74 -14.59 8.62 9.45
C LYS A 74 -15.23 7.47 10.23
N ASN A 75 -14.87 6.25 9.96
CA ASN A 75 -15.36 5.10 10.73
C ASN A 75 -14.67 4.95 12.10
N LEU A 76 -13.47 5.49 12.27
CA LEU A 76 -12.77 5.56 13.55
C LEU A 76 -13.22 6.75 14.42
N GLU A 77 -13.78 7.82 13.83
CA GLU A 77 -14.07 9.10 14.48
C GLU A 77 -14.90 8.99 15.78
N PRO A 78 -15.92 8.10 15.89
CA PRO A 78 -16.65 7.92 17.14
C PRO A 78 -15.77 7.42 18.31
N GLY A 79 -14.64 6.79 18.04
CA GLY A 79 -13.65 6.36 19.03
C GLY A 79 -12.77 7.48 19.58
N GLY A 80 -12.70 8.63 18.87
CA GLY A 80 -11.92 9.78 19.24
C GLY A 80 -11.43 10.58 18.03
N LYS A 81 -11.92 11.81 17.89
CA LYS A 81 -11.67 12.66 16.72
C LYS A 81 -10.19 12.95 16.49
N PHE A 82 -9.43 13.22 17.57
CA PHE A 82 -8.00 13.53 17.46
C PHE A 82 -7.21 12.36 16.84
N LEU A 83 -7.37 11.15 17.39
CA LEU A 83 -6.67 9.96 16.89
C LEU A 83 -7.12 9.58 15.48
N SER A 84 -8.40 9.76 15.18
CA SER A 84 -8.94 9.54 13.83
C SER A 84 -8.34 10.52 12.80
N SER A 85 -8.20 11.80 13.16
CA SER A 85 -7.55 12.81 12.32
C SER A 85 -6.05 12.50 12.15
N ALA A 86 -5.36 12.10 13.22
CA ALA A 86 -3.96 11.68 13.17
C ALA A 86 -3.78 10.45 12.24
N PHE A 87 -4.68 9.45 12.35
CA PHE A 87 -4.71 8.30 11.44
C PHE A 87 -4.79 8.73 9.97
N PHE A 88 -5.71 9.66 9.67
CA PHE A 88 -5.86 10.20 8.31
C PHE A 88 -4.59 10.92 7.85
N CYS A 89 -4.05 11.84 8.66
CA CYS A 89 -2.87 12.63 8.27
C CYS A 89 -1.63 11.77 8.06
N ILE A 90 -1.38 10.78 8.94
CA ILE A 90 -0.26 9.86 8.80
C ILE A 90 -0.43 8.98 7.56
N GLY A 91 -1.64 8.47 7.32
CA GLY A 91 -1.94 7.68 6.12
C GLY A 91 -1.78 8.50 4.85
N ALA A 92 -2.32 9.72 4.80
CA ALA A 92 -2.18 10.64 3.68
C ALA A 92 -0.71 10.97 3.37
N TYR A 93 0.08 11.26 4.41
CA TYR A 93 1.51 11.48 4.29
C TYR A 93 2.24 10.24 3.75
N ALA A 94 1.92 9.05 4.29
CA ALA A 94 2.51 7.80 3.83
C ALA A 94 2.25 7.56 2.34
N PHE A 95 1.03 7.79 1.86
CA PHE A 95 0.74 7.62 0.42
C PHE A 95 1.37 8.68 -0.46
N ALA A 96 1.57 9.91 0.01
CA ALA A 96 2.35 10.90 -0.70
C ALA A 96 3.82 10.46 -0.86
N VAL A 97 4.44 9.98 0.23
CA VAL A 97 5.81 9.42 0.21
C VAL A 97 5.87 8.15 -0.65
N GLY A 98 4.87 7.27 -0.54
CA GLY A 98 4.77 6.05 -1.35
C GLY A 98 4.63 6.32 -2.84
N THR A 99 3.92 7.38 -3.23
CA THR A 99 3.82 7.82 -4.63
C THR A 99 5.19 8.26 -5.16
N ALA A 100 5.97 9.00 -4.36
CA ALA A 100 7.33 9.38 -4.72
C ALA A 100 8.25 8.16 -4.85
N TRP A 101 8.16 7.22 -3.91
CA TRP A 101 8.93 5.99 -3.93
C TRP A 101 8.63 5.14 -5.16
N ILE A 102 7.36 4.83 -5.43
CA ILE A 102 6.98 3.99 -6.57
C ILE A 102 7.25 4.67 -7.91
N GLY A 103 7.12 6.01 -7.96
CA GLY A 103 7.42 6.79 -9.15
C GLY A 103 8.90 6.72 -9.56
N GLN A 104 9.81 6.61 -8.59
CA GLN A 104 11.25 6.49 -8.87
C GLN A 104 11.64 5.09 -9.36
N ARG A 105 10.85 4.04 -9.06
CA ARG A 105 11.16 2.66 -9.47
C ARG A 105 11.29 2.49 -10.98
N PHE A 106 10.51 3.22 -11.76
CA PHE A 106 10.64 3.23 -13.22
C PHE A 106 12.01 3.72 -13.68
N PHE A 107 12.50 4.82 -13.10
CA PHE A 107 13.81 5.40 -13.48
C PHE A 107 14.98 4.51 -13.02
N ILE A 108 14.86 3.87 -11.86
CA ILE A 108 15.83 2.85 -11.40
C ILE A 108 15.84 1.69 -12.40
N ALA A 109 14.69 1.16 -12.78
CA ALA A 109 14.57 0.04 -13.70
C ALA A 109 15.15 0.36 -15.09
N THR A 110 14.87 1.55 -15.65
CA THR A 110 15.44 1.97 -16.94
C THR A 110 16.95 2.14 -16.85
N THR A 111 17.48 2.63 -15.73
CA THR A 111 18.93 2.71 -15.52
C THR A 111 19.58 1.32 -15.50
N VAL A 112 18.92 0.33 -14.89
CA VAL A 112 19.39 -1.08 -14.90
C VAL A 112 19.42 -1.63 -16.34
N HIS A 113 18.40 -1.36 -17.15
CA HIS A 113 18.38 -1.76 -18.56
C HIS A 113 19.53 -1.14 -19.37
N GLU A 114 19.80 0.16 -19.17
CA GLU A 114 20.92 0.85 -19.83
C GLU A 114 22.29 0.28 -19.42
N ILE A 115 22.45 -0.08 -18.13
CA ILE A 115 23.67 -0.76 -17.65
C ILE A 115 23.83 -2.11 -18.33
N ALA A 116 22.75 -2.89 -18.47
CA ALA A 116 22.75 -4.17 -19.16
C ALA A 116 23.08 -4.03 -20.64
N ALA A 117 22.72 -2.88 -21.27
CA ALA A 117 23.08 -2.53 -22.63
C ALA A 117 24.54 -2.01 -22.77
N GLY A 118 25.29 -1.91 -21.69
CA GLY A 118 26.72 -1.53 -21.69
C GLY A 118 27.00 -0.07 -21.28
N ALA A 119 25.99 0.68 -20.81
CA ALA A 119 26.22 2.04 -20.30
C ALA A 119 26.94 2.04 -18.95
N ASP A 120 27.83 2.98 -18.73
CA ASP A 120 28.52 3.18 -17.45
C ASP A 120 27.70 4.09 -16.52
N LEU A 121 26.59 3.54 -15.97
CA LEU A 121 25.65 4.25 -15.10
C LEU A 121 25.58 3.67 -13.68
N LYS A 122 26.56 2.86 -13.25
CA LYS A 122 26.55 2.23 -11.92
C LYS A 122 26.51 3.26 -10.79
N SER A 123 27.29 4.33 -10.89
CA SER A 123 27.27 5.42 -9.90
C SER A 123 25.91 6.11 -9.83
N GLN A 124 25.23 6.29 -10.96
CA GLN A 124 23.89 6.85 -11.03
C GLN A 124 22.85 5.92 -10.37
N LEU A 125 22.95 4.61 -10.61
CA LEU A 125 22.09 3.63 -9.98
C LEU A 125 22.25 3.64 -8.46
N THR A 126 23.49 3.67 -7.96
CA THR A 126 23.76 3.78 -6.52
C THR A 126 23.14 5.04 -5.93
N LEU A 127 23.32 6.19 -6.60
CA LEU A 127 22.73 7.46 -6.15
C LEU A 127 21.20 7.39 -6.08
N PHE A 128 20.53 6.79 -7.08
CA PHE A 128 19.08 6.62 -7.07
C PHE A 128 18.63 5.68 -5.93
N ALA A 129 19.34 4.59 -5.69
CA ALA A 129 19.05 3.66 -4.60
C ALA A 129 19.15 4.35 -3.24
N GLU A 130 20.25 5.07 -2.99
CA GLU A 130 20.48 5.80 -1.73
C GLU A 130 19.37 6.83 -1.42
N HIS A 131 18.73 7.40 -2.45
CA HIS A 131 17.68 8.41 -2.29
C HIS A 131 16.27 7.82 -2.33
N ASN A 132 16.08 6.61 -2.87
CA ASN A 132 14.78 5.93 -2.92
C ASN A 132 14.53 5.04 -1.68
N GLU A 133 15.51 4.26 -1.27
CA GLU A 133 15.32 3.27 -0.19
C GLU A 133 14.96 3.89 1.18
N PRO A 134 15.43 5.06 1.59
CA PRO A 134 15.00 5.68 2.85
C PRO A 134 13.49 5.92 2.94
N PHE A 135 12.79 6.11 1.82
CA PHE A 135 11.33 6.25 1.82
C PHE A 135 10.63 5.01 2.37
N VAL A 136 11.17 3.83 2.15
CA VAL A 136 10.62 2.58 2.70
C VAL A 136 10.60 2.60 4.23
N ASN A 137 11.62 3.17 4.88
CA ASN A 137 11.66 3.28 6.33
C ASN A 137 10.57 4.25 6.84
N VAL A 138 10.32 5.33 6.13
CA VAL A 138 9.22 6.27 6.43
C VAL A 138 7.87 5.55 6.29
N LEU A 139 7.69 4.77 5.23
CA LEU A 139 6.47 3.99 5.01
C LEU A 139 6.25 2.94 6.11
N ARG A 140 7.30 2.23 6.52
CA ARG A 140 7.26 1.25 7.62
C ARG A 140 6.85 1.91 8.93
N LEU A 141 7.45 3.06 9.28
CA LEU A 141 7.09 3.81 10.49
C LEU A 141 5.64 4.27 10.44
N ALA A 142 5.19 4.87 9.34
CA ALA A 142 3.81 5.31 9.17
C ALA A 142 2.83 4.12 9.30
N MET A 143 3.16 2.96 8.71
CA MET A 143 2.36 1.74 8.81
C MET A 143 2.20 1.26 10.26
N VAL A 144 3.27 1.31 11.06
CA VAL A 144 3.22 0.99 12.49
C VAL A 144 2.32 1.98 13.23
N LEU A 145 2.49 3.29 12.99
CA LEU A 145 1.70 4.33 13.67
C LEU A 145 0.20 4.24 13.35
N VAL A 146 -0.19 4.09 12.07
CA VAL A 146 -1.61 3.92 11.72
C VAL A 146 -2.18 2.64 12.32
N SER A 147 -1.38 1.57 12.41
CA SER A 147 -1.81 0.29 12.98
C SER A 147 -2.00 0.38 14.50
N LEU A 148 -1.14 1.10 15.20
CA LEU A 148 -1.31 1.35 16.63
C LEU A 148 -2.59 2.14 16.90
N ILE A 149 -2.85 3.21 16.13
CA ILE A 149 -4.08 3.99 16.27
C ILE A 149 -5.31 3.12 15.97
N TRP A 150 -5.25 2.31 14.90
CA TRP A 150 -6.31 1.36 14.53
C TRP A 150 -6.65 0.41 15.68
N ILE A 151 -5.64 -0.28 16.22
CA ILE A 151 -5.81 -1.25 17.31
C ILE A 151 -6.38 -0.54 18.55
N ILE A 152 -5.79 0.58 18.96
CA ILE A 152 -6.20 1.31 20.17
C ILE A 152 -7.67 1.77 20.06
N GLN A 153 -8.05 2.37 18.94
CA GLN A 153 -9.40 2.90 18.80
C GLN A 153 -10.45 1.78 18.72
N ILE A 154 -10.19 0.75 17.91
CA ILE A 154 -11.16 -0.34 17.71
C ILE A 154 -11.31 -1.19 18.96
N SER A 155 -10.22 -1.49 19.67
CA SER A 155 -10.26 -2.28 20.91
C SER A 155 -11.09 -1.60 22.00
N ARG A 156 -11.15 -0.27 22.01
CA ARG A 156 -12.02 0.50 22.94
C ARG A 156 -13.51 0.31 22.65
N GLY A 157 -13.88 -0.19 21.46
CA GLY A 157 -15.26 -0.52 21.08
C GLY A 157 -16.19 0.69 20.90
N ARG A 158 -15.63 1.87 20.64
CA ARG A 158 -16.39 3.12 20.41
C ARG A 158 -16.40 3.58 18.97
N THR A 159 -15.79 2.81 18.05
CA THR A 159 -15.75 3.09 16.61
C THR A 159 -16.94 2.45 15.89
N ASN A 160 -17.11 2.74 14.60
CA ASN A 160 -18.08 2.04 13.75
C ASN A 160 -17.64 0.60 13.43
N TYR A 161 -16.42 0.21 13.80
CA TYR A 161 -15.90 -1.13 13.59
C TYR A 161 -16.16 -2.05 14.77
N PRO A 162 -16.49 -3.32 14.54
CA PRO A 162 -16.53 -4.34 15.60
C PRO A 162 -15.12 -4.61 16.12
N ARG A 163 -14.99 -4.97 17.40
CA ARG A 163 -13.69 -5.15 18.07
C ARG A 163 -12.76 -6.15 17.39
N TRP A 164 -13.30 -7.18 16.74
CA TRP A 164 -12.48 -8.17 16.03
C TRP A 164 -11.66 -7.56 14.89
N MET A 165 -12.07 -6.43 14.32
CA MET A 165 -11.29 -5.75 13.27
C MET A 165 -9.95 -5.22 13.76
N ALA A 166 -9.70 -5.13 15.07
CA ALA A 166 -8.41 -4.70 15.59
C ALA A 166 -7.25 -5.63 15.15
N ILE A 167 -7.52 -6.94 15.01
CA ILE A 167 -6.50 -7.90 14.53
C ILE A 167 -6.17 -7.75 13.04
N PHE A 168 -7.02 -7.09 12.27
CA PHE A 168 -6.80 -6.78 10.85
C PHE A 168 -6.19 -5.39 10.67
N SER A 169 -5.28 -5.01 11.57
CA SER A 169 -4.52 -3.77 11.41
C SER A 169 -3.59 -3.85 10.20
N PRO A 170 -3.30 -2.73 9.53
CA PRO A 170 -2.43 -2.73 8.34
C PRO A 170 -1.08 -3.42 8.56
N ALA A 171 -0.41 -3.20 9.71
CA ALA A 171 0.88 -3.83 9.97
C ALA A 171 0.79 -5.35 10.19
N LEU A 172 -0.26 -5.85 10.88
CA LEU A 172 -0.44 -7.30 11.08
C LEU A 172 -0.77 -8.01 9.77
N LEU A 173 -1.61 -7.40 8.92
CA LEU A 173 -1.88 -7.94 7.59
C LEU A 173 -0.62 -7.93 6.72
N LEU A 174 0.16 -6.85 6.75
CA LEU A 174 1.42 -6.76 6.00
C LEU A 174 2.40 -7.84 6.47
N ALA A 175 2.53 -8.04 7.78
CA ALA A 175 3.36 -9.12 8.33
C ALA A 175 2.88 -10.51 7.86
N THR A 176 1.56 -10.70 7.72
CA THR A 176 0.98 -11.93 7.17
C THR A 176 1.38 -12.12 5.69
N MET A 177 1.35 -11.05 4.87
CA MET A 177 1.77 -11.12 3.47
C MET A 177 3.25 -11.50 3.34
N PHE A 178 4.11 -10.92 4.18
CA PHE A 178 5.53 -11.31 4.23
C PHE A 178 5.73 -12.74 4.72
N ALA A 179 4.98 -13.17 5.73
CA ALA A 179 5.05 -14.55 6.22
C ALA A 179 4.71 -15.56 5.11
N LEU A 180 3.66 -15.29 4.29
CA LEU A 180 3.33 -16.16 3.16
C LEU A 180 4.49 -16.32 2.17
N TYR A 181 5.26 -15.27 1.94
CA TYR A 181 6.45 -15.32 1.09
C TYR A 181 7.59 -16.12 1.75
N PHE A 182 7.96 -15.77 2.99
CA PHE A 182 9.08 -16.40 3.69
C PHE A 182 8.85 -17.90 3.99
N PHE A 183 7.58 -18.31 4.13
CA PHE A 183 7.25 -19.74 4.24
C PHE A 183 7.18 -20.46 2.88
N GLY A 184 7.59 -19.81 1.78
CA GLY A 184 7.71 -20.43 0.47
C GLY A 184 6.36 -20.83 -0.15
N THR A 185 5.27 -20.16 0.20
CA THR A 185 3.97 -20.46 -0.39
C THR A 185 3.88 -19.94 -1.82
N ALA A 186 3.22 -20.69 -2.72
CA ALA A 186 2.99 -20.22 -4.10
C ALA A 186 2.28 -18.85 -4.14
N VAL A 187 1.35 -18.61 -3.21
CA VAL A 187 0.65 -17.33 -3.08
C VAL A 187 1.61 -16.21 -2.68
N GLY A 188 2.59 -16.50 -1.82
CA GLY A 188 3.57 -15.53 -1.35
C GLY A 188 4.37 -14.89 -2.48
N LEU A 189 4.75 -15.64 -3.51
CA LEU A 189 5.48 -15.13 -4.68
C LEU A 189 4.70 -14.05 -5.43
N TYR A 190 3.37 -14.19 -5.55
CA TYR A 190 2.52 -13.22 -6.24
C TYR A 190 2.16 -12.01 -5.35
N VAL A 191 2.01 -12.23 -4.05
CA VAL A 191 1.55 -11.19 -3.12
C VAL A 191 2.71 -10.33 -2.63
N PHE A 192 3.92 -10.87 -2.51
CA PHE A 192 5.08 -10.14 -1.98
C PHE A 192 5.35 -8.81 -2.70
N PRO A 193 5.41 -8.75 -4.05
CA PRO A 193 5.66 -7.50 -4.78
C PRO A 193 4.61 -6.42 -4.53
N VAL A 194 3.40 -6.79 -4.09
CA VAL A 194 2.26 -5.90 -3.87
C VAL A 194 1.73 -5.96 -2.44
N ALA A 195 2.54 -6.44 -1.50
CA ALA A 195 2.11 -6.75 -0.12
C ALA A 195 1.41 -5.58 0.57
N MET A 196 1.88 -4.35 0.38
CA MET A 196 1.27 -3.14 0.91
C MET A 196 -0.15 -2.92 0.35
N ASN A 197 -0.31 -3.06 -0.96
CA ASN A 197 -1.59 -2.84 -1.65
C ASN A 197 -2.57 -3.99 -1.38
N ALA A 198 -2.10 -5.24 -1.32
CA ALA A 198 -2.91 -6.39 -0.91
C ALA A 198 -3.44 -6.22 0.52
N THR A 199 -2.60 -5.74 1.43
CA THR A 199 -2.99 -5.37 2.80
C THR A 199 -4.14 -4.35 2.80
N HIS A 200 -3.99 -3.25 2.07
CA HIS A 200 -4.99 -2.18 2.04
C HIS A 200 -6.27 -2.62 1.34
N PHE A 201 -6.16 -3.46 0.29
CA PHE A 201 -7.33 -4.07 -0.35
C PHE A 201 -8.17 -4.84 0.68
N ILE A 202 -7.55 -5.67 1.52
CA ILE A 202 -8.23 -6.41 2.58
C ILE A 202 -8.83 -5.46 3.62
N VAL A 203 -8.09 -4.44 4.07
CA VAL A 203 -8.58 -3.45 5.04
C VAL A 203 -9.83 -2.74 4.52
N PHE A 204 -9.83 -2.26 3.26
CA PHE A 204 -10.99 -1.58 2.67
C PHE A 204 -12.16 -2.54 2.47
N ALA A 205 -11.92 -3.77 1.99
CA ALA A 205 -12.95 -4.77 1.82
C ALA A 205 -13.64 -5.11 3.15
N LEU A 206 -12.85 -5.36 4.20
CA LEU A 206 -13.35 -5.62 5.55
C LEU A 206 -14.09 -4.41 6.14
N SER A 207 -13.59 -3.19 5.90
CA SER A 207 -14.23 -1.96 6.33
C SER A 207 -15.63 -1.81 5.72
N LEU A 208 -15.74 -1.98 4.40
CA LEU A 208 -17.00 -1.92 3.67
C LEU A 208 -17.99 -3.02 4.12
N TRP A 209 -17.48 -4.23 4.39
CA TRP A 209 -18.29 -5.33 4.88
C TRP A 209 -18.78 -5.10 6.31
N ALA A 210 -17.90 -4.69 7.22
CA ALA A 210 -18.24 -4.49 8.63
C ALA A 210 -19.22 -3.33 8.86
N THR A 211 -19.22 -2.32 7.98
CA THR A 211 -20.08 -1.13 8.10
C THR A 211 -21.35 -1.18 7.24
N ARG A 212 -21.60 -2.29 6.53
CA ARG A 212 -22.74 -2.41 5.60
C ARG A 212 -24.14 -2.20 6.22
N GLY A 213 -24.33 -2.63 7.47
CA GLY A 213 -25.62 -2.54 8.17
C GLY A 213 -25.96 -1.15 8.72
N GLN A 214 -24.97 -0.26 8.84
CA GLN A 214 -25.17 1.04 9.47
C GLN A 214 -25.84 2.09 8.55
N ALA A 215 -25.93 1.80 7.25
CA ALA A 215 -26.59 2.67 6.27
C ALA A 215 -28.12 2.60 6.37
N GLN A 216 -28.70 1.58 6.97
CA GLN A 216 -30.15 1.36 7.01
C GLN A 216 -30.83 2.04 8.21
N VAL A 217 -30.10 2.37 9.26
CA VAL A 217 -30.69 2.94 10.51
C VAL A 217 -30.94 4.44 10.42
N SER A 218 -30.41 5.16 9.43
CA SER A 218 -30.57 6.62 9.30
C SER A 218 -31.80 7.05 8.50
N HIS A 219 -32.68 6.14 8.05
CA HIS A 219 -33.88 6.42 7.27
C HIS A 219 -35.17 5.91 7.94
N SER A 220 -35.11 5.43 9.17
CA SER A 220 -36.23 5.12 10.04
C SER A 220 -36.32 6.15 11.18
#